data_fe56147e452d4b8f2c88320d9bfd9231
#
_entry.id   fe56147e452d4b8f2c88320d9bfd9231
#
_cell.length_a   1.000
_cell.length_b   1.000
_cell.length_c   1.000
_cell.angle_alpha   90.00
_cell.angle_beta   90.00
_cell.angle_gamma   90.00
#
_symmetry.space_group_name_H-M   'P 1'
#
loop_
_entity.id
_entity.type
_entity.pdbx_description
1 polymer ?
#
loop_
_entity_poly.entity_id
_entity_poly.type
_entity_poly.pdbx_seq_one_letter_code
_entity_poly.pdbx_strand_id
1 'polypeptide(L)'
;PDDPRPTPGWFPCRDYPQWVSLLRDIIRDKRPDAEIIFWTYNWGSADKIPRLELIDRLTKDISLMVTYEMFEDYTLPNGYTGRCNDYTLAFAGPGKYFVSEAERAKKNGIRLYAMSNTGGLTWDYGDVPYLPHPFQGKRRWDTMRKAHVDWGLAGLMENHHYGWHP
;
A
#
# COMPACT_ATOMS: atom_id res chain seq x y z
N PRO A 1 30.15 -11.97 11.29
CA PRO A 1 29.21 -11.99 12.40
C PRO A 1 27.91 -12.56 11.84
N ASP A 2 27.50 -13.66 12.43
CA ASP A 2 26.29 -14.36 12.01
C ASP A 2 25.10 -13.45 12.30
N ASP A 3 24.47 -12.97 11.23
CA ASP A 3 23.24 -12.22 11.36
C ASP A 3 22.15 -13.19 11.85
N PRO A 4 21.63 -13.03 13.07
CA PRO A 4 20.64 -13.96 13.60
C PRO A 4 19.30 -13.89 12.88
N ARG A 5 19.16 -12.99 11.93
CA ARG A 5 17.94 -12.83 11.14
C ARG A 5 17.86 -13.91 10.07
N PRO A 6 16.78 -14.68 9.99
CA PRO A 6 16.72 -15.88 9.16
C PRO A 6 16.78 -15.60 7.66
N THR A 7 16.31 -14.43 7.21
CA THR A 7 16.33 -14.02 5.80
C THR A 7 16.53 -12.52 5.64
N PRO A 8 17.11 -12.05 4.52
CA PRO A 8 17.29 -10.61 4.28
C PRO A 8 15.99 -9.80 4.33
N GLY A 9 14.89 -10.31 3.83
CA GLY A 9 13.59 -9.61 3.84
C GLY A 9 12.85 -9.65 5.18
N TRP A 10 13.35 -10.42 6.14
CA TRP A 10 12.68 -10.64 7.41
C TRP A 10 12.98 -9.56 8.46
N PHE A 11 14.19 -9.06 8.51
CA PHE A 11 14.60 -8.13 9.57
C PHE A 11 13.78 -6.82 9.63
N PRO A 12 13.35 -6.20 8.52
CA PRO A 12 12.50 -5.03 8.62
C PRO A 12 11.22 -5.31 9.40
N CYS A 13 10.58 -6.44 9.12
CA CYS A 13 9.34 -6.82 9.80
C CYS A 13 9.53 -7.02 11.32
N ARG A 14 10.71 -7.44 11.74
CA ARG A 14 11.03 -7.62 13.16
C ARG A 14 11.37 -6.29 13.86
N ASP A 15 12.21 -5.49 13.24
CA ASP A 15 12.87 -4.37 13.91
C ASP A 15 12.09 -3.03 13.75
N TYR A 16 11.41 -2.84 12.63
CA TYR A 16 10.71 -1.59 12.35
C TYR A 16 9.61 -1.20 13.35
N PRO A 17 8.84 -2.10 13.93
CA PRO A 17 7.84 -1.67 14.93
C PRO A 17 8.44 -0.86 16.08
N GLN A 18 9.64 -1.21 16.53
CA GLN A 18 10.35 -0.46 17.58
C GLN A 18 10.82 0.90 17.08
N TRP A 19 11.38 0.95 15.86
CA TRP A 19 11.84 2.20 15.28
C TRP A 19 10.69 3.16 14.97
N VAL A 20 9.60 2.64 14.45
CA VAL A 20 8.39 3.44 14.19
C VAL A 20 7.83 3.98 15.51
N SER A 21 7.82 3.20 16.58
CA SER A 21 7.40 3.67 17.91
C SER A 21 8.31 4.76 18.44
N LEU A 22 9.63 4.60 18.31
CA LEU A 22 10.60 5.61 18.72
C LEU A 22 10.42 6.93 17.94
N LEU A 23 10.28 6.84 16.62
CA LEU A 23 10.04 8.00 15.77
C LEU A 23 8.72 8.70 16.12
N ARG A 24 7.65 7.93 16.39
CA ARG A 24 6.38 8.46 16.86
C ARG A 24 6.56 9.26 18.15
N ASP A 25 7.27 8.73 19.12
CA ASP A 25 7.47 9.39 20.42
C ASP A 25 8.24 10.69 20.26
N ILE A 26 9.30 10.69 19.45
CA ILE A 26 10.09 11.89 19.13
C ILE A 26 9.23 12.96 18.42
N ILE A 27 8.43 12.56 17.44
CA ILE A 27 7.57 13.48 16.70
C ILE A 27 6.53 14.09 17.62
N ARG A 28 5.87 13.27 18.43
CA ARG A 28 4.79 13.72 19.32
C ARG A 28 5.25 14.52 20.51
N ASP A 29 6.50 14.41 20.90
CA ASP A 29 7.11 15.35 21.86
C ASP A 29 7.04 16.82 21.36
N LYS A 30 7.16 17.02 20.05
CA LYS A 30 7.10 18.35 19.42
C LYS A 30 5.71 18.67 18.83
N ARG A 31 5.02 17.67 18.35
CA ARG A 31 3.72 17.78 17.70
C ARG A 31 2.80 16.66 18.20
N PRO A 32 2.14 16.86 19.35
CA PRO A 32 1.31 15.84 19.98
C PRO A 32 0.14 15.38 19.12
N ASP A 33 -0.34 16.24 18.22
CA ASP A 33 -1.45 16.02 17.28
C ASP A 33 -1.02 15.38 15.95
N ALA A 34 0.27 15.11 15.73
CA ALA A 34 0.75 14.58 14.46
C ALA A 34 0.17 13.19 14.19
N GLU A 35 -0.44 13.01 13.02
CA GLU A 35 -0.74 11.69 12.49
C GLU A 35 0.53 11.08 11.88
N ILE A 36 0.82 9.84 12.27
CA ILE A 36 1.99 9.12 11.78
C ILE A 36 1.49 7.97 10.94
N ILE A 37 1.89 7.97 9.68
CA ILE A 37 1.50 6.95 8.70
C ILE A 37 2.73 6.10 8.39
N PHE A 38 2.61 4.81 8.64
CA PHE A 38 3.60 3.82 8.26
C PHE A 38 3.22 3.15 6.95
N TRP A 39 4.09 3.20 5.94
CA TRP A 39 3.83 2.65 4.62
C TRP A 39 4.65 1.40 4.34
N THR A 40 3.96 0.30 4.01
CA THR A 40 4.56 -1.00 3.71
C THR A 40 5.02 -1.13 2.25
N TYR A 41 5.44 -0.06 1.63
CA TYR A 41 5.90 -0.06 0.24
C TYR A 41 7.09 -1.02 0.01
N ASN A 42 7.03 -1.79 -1.07
CA ASN A 42 8.02 -2.82 -1.44
C ASN A 42 8.23 -3.98 -0.45
N TRP A 43 7.48 -4.04 0.63
CA TRP A 43 7.59 -5.14 1.57
C TRP A 43 6.80 -6.39 1.13
N GLY A 44 6.15 -6.33 -0.01
CA GLY A 44 5.55 -7.48 -0.68
C GLY A 44 6.58 -8.54 -1.11
N SER A 45 7.87 -8.19 -1.14
CA SER A 45 8.96 -9.14 -1.32
C SER A 45 9.27 -9.94 -0.03
N ALA A 46 8.82 -9.48 1.13
CA ALA A 46 8.93 -10.22 2.38
C ALA A 46 7.86 -11.31 2.45
N ASP A 47 8.19 -12.41 3.12
CA ASP A 47 7.23 -13.47 3.37
C ASP A 47 5.99 -12.96 4.10
N LYS A 48 4.85 -13.56 3.80
CA LYS A 48 3.55 -13.13 4.34
C LYS A 48 3.53 -13.08 5.86
N ILE A 49 4.06 -14.11 6.52
CA ILE A 49 4.01 -14.21 8.00
C ILE A 49 4.77 -13.08 8.67
N PRO A 50 6.07 -12.84 8.42
CA PRO A 50 6.80 -11.74 9.03
C PRO A 50 6.16 -10.37 8.76
N ARG A 51 5.64 -10.15 7.56
CA ARG A 51 5.00 -8.91 7.15
C ARG A 51 3.71 -8.64 7.94
N LEU A 52 2.87 -9.65 8.16
CA LEU A 52 1.66 -9.50 8.95
C LEU A 52 1.95 -9.40 10.46
N GLU A 53 2.97 -10.09 10.95
CA GLU A 53 3.42 -9.96 12.33
C GLU A 53 3.98 -8.56 12.65
N LEU A 54 4.56 -7.88 11.67
CA LEU A 54 4.94 -6.49 11.83
C LEU A 54 3.71 -5.64 12.14
N ILE A 55 2.63 -5.81 11.36
CA ILE A 55 1.38 -5.06 11.57
C ILE A 55 0.79 -5.35 12.96
N ASP A 56 0.91 -6.60 13.43
CA ASP A 56 0.48 -6.97 14.78
C ASP A 56 1.23 -6.26 15.90
N ARG A 57 2.44 -5.80 15.62
CA ARG A 57 3.31 -5.10 16.58
C ARG A 57 3.29 -3.59 16.45
N LEU A 58 2.62 -3.04 15.45
CA LEU A 58 2.38 -1.60 15.35
C LEU A 58 1.44 -1.16 16.47
N THR A 59 1.70 0.01 17.02
CA THR A 59 0.79 0.63 17.98
C THR A 59 -0.46 1.15 17.28
N LYS A 60 -1.61 1.09 17.93
CA LYS A 60 -2.91 1.44 17.33
C LYS A 60 -3.06 2.92 16.97
N ASP A 61 -2.19 3.75 17.46
CA ASP A 61 -2.15 5.19 17.21
C ASP A 61 -1.26 5.57 16.02
N ILE A 62 -0.72 4.57 15.32
CA ILE A 62 -0.05 4.71 14.03
C ILE A 62 -1.00 4.22 12.94
N SER A 63 -1.19 5.01 11.91
CA SER A 63 -1.96 4.61 10.73
C SER A 63 -1.09 3.77 9.78
N LEU A 64 -1.70 2.78 9.14
CA LEU A 64 -1.05 1.96 8.13
C LEU A 64 -1.42 2.45 6.73
N MET A 65 -0.46 2.62 5.86
CA MET A 65 -0.69 2.80 4.42
C MET A 65 -0.18 1.60 3.65
N VAL A 66 -0.97 1.10 2.73
CA VAL A 66 -0.68 -0.09 1.94
C VAL A 66 -0.84 0.23 0.45
N THR A 67 0.07 -0.26 -0.39
CA THR A 67 -0.07 -0.13 -1.83
C THR A 67 -1.25 -0.96 -2.32
N TYR A 68 -2.19 -0.30 -3.01
CA TYR A 68 -3.48 -0.88 -3.39
C TYR A 68 -3.36 -1.95 -4.48
N GLU A 69 -2.50 -1.70 -5.45
CA GLU A 69 -2.15 -2.63 -6.51
C GLU A 69 -0.64 -2.92 -6.49
N MET A 70 -0.26 -4.16 -6.23
CA MET A 70 1.13 -4.58 -6.19
C MET A 70 1.26 -6.09 -6.41
N PHE A 71 2.22 -6.50 -7.24
CA PHE A 71 2.59 -7.88 -7.53
C PHE A 71 1.44 -8.78 -7.98
N GLU A 72 0.51 -8.23 -8.76
CA GLU A 72 -0.61 -8.96 -9.33
C GLU A 72 -0.40 -9.26 -10.80
N ASP A 73 -0.77 -10.46 -11.21
CA ASP A 73 -0.86 -10.81 -12.62
C ASP A 73 -2.24 -10.39 -13.15
N TYR A 74 -2.28 -9.84 -14.35
CA TYR A 74 -3.51 -9.40 -14.99
C TYR A 74 -3.59 -9.86 -16.43
N THR A 75 -4.81 -10.01 -16.94
CA THR A 75 -5.07 -10.34 -18.33
C THR A 75 -5.98 -9.27 -18.94
N LEU A 76 -5.55 -8.69 -20.03
CA LEU A 76 -6.35 -7.74 -20.81
C LEU A 76 -7.36 -8.47 -21.70
N PRO A 77 -8.43 -7.77 -22.17
CA PRO A 77 -9.46 -8.38 -23.03
C PRO A 77 -8.91 -8.99 -24.34
N ASN A 78 -7.77 -8.51 -24.82
CA ASN A 78 -7.10 -9.06 -26.02
C ASN A 78 -6.26 -10.31 -25.74
N GLY A 79 -6.29 -10.85 -24.51
CA GLY A 79 -5.53 -12.02 -24.09
C GLY A 79 -4.10 -11.74 -23.65
N TYR A 80 -3.63 -10.48 -23.69
CA TYR A 80 -2.31 -10.13 -23.18
C TYR A 80 -2.28 -10.31 -21.66
N THR A 81 -1.25 -10.99 -21.16
CA THR A 81 -0.98 -11.14 -19.73
C THR A 81 0.24 -10.30 -19.33
N GLY A 82 0.13 -9.64 -18.22
CA GLY A 82 1.21 -8.84 -17.65
C GLY A 82 1.25 -8.97 -16.14
N ARG A 83 2.29 -8.43 -15.54
CA ARG A 83 2.44 -8.36 -14.09
C ARG A 83 2.51 -6.91 -13.65
N CYS A 84 1.68 -6.55 -12.71
CA CYS A 84 1.74 -5.30 -11.99
C CYS A 84 2.81 -5.40 -10.91
N ASN A 85 3.87 -4.61 -10.99
CA ASN A 85 4.78 -4.46 -9.86
C ASN A 85 4.20 -3.50 -8.83
N ASP A 86 3.80 -2.31 -9.28
CA ASP A 86 3.12 -1.27 -8.51
C ASP A 86 2.53 -0.21 -9.48
N TYR A 87 1.66 0.65 -8.99
CA TYR A 87 1.18 1.86 -9.68
C TYR A 87 0.65 1.66 -11.10
N THR A 88 -0.09 0.63 -11.36
CA THR A 88 -0.63 0.37 -12.71
C THR A 88 -2.07 0.84 -12.88
N LEU A 89 -2.41 1.27 -14.09
CA LEU A 89 -3.80 1.44 -14.52
C LEU A 89 -4.41 0.15 -15.08
N ALA A 90 -3.60 -0.83 -15.43
CA ALA A 90 -4.05 -2.08 -16.03
C ALA A 90 -4.84 -2.98 -15.07
N PHE A 91 -4.60 -2.84 -13.78
CA PHE A 91 -5.26 -3.62 -12.72
C PHE A 91 -6.04 -2.70 -11.78
N ALA A 92 -7.34 -2.94 -11.62
CA ALA A 92 -8.19 -2.06 -10.81
C ALA A 92 -8.00 -2.22 -9.28
N GLY A 93 -7.38 -3.29 -8.84
CA GLY A 93 -7.22 -3.61 -7.41
C GLY A 93 -8.50 -4.17 -6.76
N PRO A 94 -8.45 -4.45 -5.45
CA PRO A 94 -7.25 -4.48 -4.64
C PRO A 94 -6.37 -5.71 -4.91
N GLY A 95 -5.06 -5.56 -4.73
CA GLY A 95 -4.13 -6.67 -4.79
C GLY A 95 -4.16 -7.54 -3.53
N LYS A 96 -3.66 -8.77 -3.64
CA LYS A 96 -3.64 -9.75 -2.52
C LYS A 96 -2.83 -9.25 -1.31
N TYR A 97 -1.78 -8.46 -1.53
CA TYR A 97 -1.01 -7.86 -0.45
C TYR A 97 -1.84 -6.82 0.29
N PHE A 98 -2.51 -5.93 -0.42
CA PHE A 98 -3.42 -4.97 0.19
C PHE A 98 -4.49 -5.68 1.01
N VAL A 99 -5.17 -6.67 0.45
CA VAL A 99 -6.24 -7.41 1.14
C VAL A 99 -5.73 -8.01 2.45
N SER A 100 -4.60 -8.72 2.41
CA SER A 100 -4.05 -9.37 3.61
C SER A 100 -3.64 -8.38 4.70
N GLU A 101 -3.10 -7.23 4.33
CA GLU A 101 -2.70 -6.19 5.28
C GLU A 101 -3.90 -5.39 5.79
N ALA A 102 -4.89 -5.13 4.94
CA ALA A 102 -6.13 -4.46 5.31
C ALA A 102 -6.96 -5.28 6.30
N GLU A 103 -7.07 -6.58 6.08
CA GLU A 103 -7.69 -7.52 7.03
C GLU A 103 -6.98 -7.49 8.39
N ARG A 104 -5.66 -7.46 8.38
CA ARG A 104 -4.86 -7.41 9.60
C ARG A 104 -4.98 -6.06 10.31
N ALA A 105 -4.96 -4.96 9.58
CA ALA A 105 -5.19 -3.62 10.13
C ALA A 105 -6.55 -3.51 10.79
N LYS A 106 -7.60 -3.98 10.11
CA LYS A 106 -8.96 -4.01 10.67
C LYS A 106 -9.03 -4.83 11.96
N LYS A 107 -8.45 -6.04 11.96
CA LYS A 107 -8.41 -6.91 13.14
C LYS A 107 -7.73 -6.22 14.33
N ASN A 108 -6.68 -5.46 14.08
CA ASN A 108 -5.89 -4.79 15.11
C ASN A 108 -6.44 -3.40 15.47
N GLY A 109 -7.47 -2.90 14.79
CA GLY A 109 -8.02 -1.57 14.99
C GLY A 109 -7.07 -0.44 14.58
N ILE A 110 -6.22 -0.69 13.59
CA ILE A 110 -5.29 0.27 12.99
C ILE A 110 -6.01 0.99 11.85
N ARG A 111 -5.90 2.32 11.81
CA ARG A 111 -6.45 3.13 10.72
C ARG A 111 -5.74 2.82 9.40
N LEU A 112 -6.49 2.58 8.34
CA LEU A 112 -5.98 2.14 7.06
C LEU A 112 -6.07 3.24 6.00
N TYR A 113 -4.96 3.45 5.30
CA TYR A 113 -4.87 4.23 4.07
C TYR A 113 -4.40 3.35 2.92
N ALA A 114 -4.73 3.73 1.70
CA ALA A 114 -4.18 3.11 0.51
C ALA A 114 -3.32 4.09 -0.28
N MET A 115 -2.26 3.56 -0.86
CA MET A 115 -1.51 4.24 -1.90
C MET A 115 -1.92 3.63 -3.24
N SER A 116 -2.33 4.45 -4.20
CA SER A 116 -2.78 4.03 -5.51
C SER A 116 -2.33 4.99 -6.60
N ASN A 117 -2.45 4.56 -7.83
CA ASN A 117 -2.19 5.38 -9.00
C ASN A 117 -3.47 5.65 -9.78
N THR A 118 -3.82 6.91 -9.93
CA THR A 118 -5.04 7.32 -10.65
C THR A 118 -4.75 8.05 -11.95
N GLY A 119 -3.52 8.52 -12.15
CA GLY A 119 -3.13 9.31 -13.31
C GLY A 119 -2.27 8.60 -14.35
N GLY A 120 -1.83 7.37 -14.07
CA GLY A 120 -0.85 6.68 -14.90
C GLY A 120 0.59 7.09 -14.61
N LEU A 121 1.51 6.19 -14.88
CA LEU A 121 2.94 6.39 -14.70
C LEU A 121 3.69 6.04 -15.98
N THR A 122 4.91 6.57 -16.11
CA THR A 122 5.77 6.34 -17.28
C THR A 122 6.04 4.88 -17.55
N TRP A 123 6.16 4.04 -16.52
CA TRP A 123 6.39 2.61 -16.72
C TRP A 123 5.15 1.79 -17.08
N ASP A 124 3.94 2.37 -16.98
CA ASP A 124 2.73 1.74 -17.52
C ASP A 124 2.60 1.95 -19.03
N TYR A 125 2.85 3.19 -19.47
CA TYR A 125 2.53 3.65 -20.82
C TYR A 125 3.68 4.45 -21.49
N GLY A 126 4.88 4.36 -20.96
CA GLY A 126 6.01 5.14 -21.43
C GLY A 126 5.79 6.65 -21.21
N ASP A 127 6.07 7.44 -22.22
CA ASP A 127 5.97 8.89 -22.14
C ASP A 127 4.59 9.46 -22.52
N VAL A 128 3.54 8.64 -22.51
CA VAL A 128 2.18 9.09 -22.83
C VAL A 128 1.51 9.67 -21.58
N PRO A 129 1.47 11.00 -21.43
CA PRO A 129 0.79 11.62 -20.30
C PRO A 129 -0.74 11.64 -20.49
N TYR A 130 -1.47 11.75 -19.42
CA TYR A 130 -2.92 12.01 -19.43
C TYR A 130 -3.76 11.01 -20.22
N LEU A 131 -3.40 9.74 -20.17
CA LEU A 131 -4.18 8.71 -20.82
C LEU A 131 -5.58 8.61 -20.20
N PRO A 132 -6.66 8.92 -20.95
CA PRO A 132 -8.01 8.85 -20.40
C PRO A 132 -8.43 7.39 -20.20
N HIS A 133 -8.79 7.04 -18.98
CA HIS A 133 -9.22 5.69 -18.62
C HIS A 133 -10.48 5.66 -17.73
N PRO A 134 -11.57 6.35 -18.11
CA PRO A 134 -12.70 6.56 -17.22
C PRO A 134 -13.36 5.26 -16.76
N PHE A 135 -13.41 4.23 -17.60
CA PHE A 135 -14.00 2.93 -17.22
C PHE A 135 -13.13 2.17 -16.21
N GLN A 136 -11.83 2.19 -16.38
CA GLN A 136 -10.92 1.55 -15.44
C GLN A 136 -10.85 2.35 -14.13
N GLY A 137 -10.84 3.66 -14.21
CA GLY A 137 -10.98 4.54 -13.05
C GLY A 137 -12.26 4.24 -12.27
N LYS A 138 -13.41 4.14 -12.97
CA LYS A 138 -14.66 3.76 -12.31
C LYS A 138 -14.54 2.41 -11.57
N ARG A 139 -13.99 1.38 -12.22
CA ARG A 139 -13.80 0.08 -11.57
C ARG A 139 -12.95 0.19 -10.31
N ARG A 140 -11.86 0.95 -10.36
CA ARG A 140 -10.98 1.19 -9.21
C ARG A 140 -11.73 1.88 -8.07
N TRP A 141 -12.46 2.94 -8.36
CA TRP A 141 -13.28 3.63 -7.36
C TRP A 141 -14.35 2.73 -6.74
N ASP A 142 -14.97 1.86 -7.54
CA ASP A 142 -15.94 0.88 -7.03
C ASP A 142 -15.27 -0.11 -6.06
N THR A 143 -14.06 -0.59 -6.36
CA THR A 143 -13.32 -1.48 -5.46
C THR A 143 -12.81 -0.75 -4.20
N MET A 144 -12.41 0.51 -4.31
CA MET A 144 -12.00 1.33 -3.15
C MET A 144 -13.17 1.64 -2.22
N ARG A 145 -14.35 1.93 -2.78
CA ARG A 145 -15.57 2.07 -1.97
C ARG A 145 -15.90 0.78 -1.23
N LYS A 146 -15.73 -0.36 -1.88
CA LYS A 146 -15.86 -1.66 -1.22
C LYS A 146 -14.82 -1.84 -0.12
N ALA A 147 -13.58 -1.46 -0.34
CA ALA A 147 -12.50 -1.51 0.65
C ALA A 147 -12.82 -0.62 1.88
N HIS A 148 -13.47 0.53 1.67
CA HIS A 148 -13.95 1.35 2.79
C HIS A 148 -14.98 0.59 3.64
N VAL A 149 -15.94 -0.08 3.02
CA VAL A 149 -16.96 -0.86 3.74
C VAL A 149 -16.36 -2.09 4.42
N ASP A 150 -15.54 -2.84 3.71
CA ASP A 150 -15.02 -4.12 4.17
C ASP A 150 -13.93 -3.96 5.24
N TRP A 151 -13.03 -3.00 5.06
CA TRP A 151 -11.82 -2.87 5.89
C TRP A 151 -11.64 -1.50 6.55
N GLY A 152 -12.58 -0.57 6.34
CA GLY A 152 -12.49 0.77 6.94
C GLY A 152 -11.42 1.66 6.29
N LEU A 153 -11.16 1.49 4.97
CA LEU A 153 -10.25 2.36 4.24
C LEU A 153 -10.63 3.83 4.45
N ALA A 154 -9.75 4.59 5.10
CA ALA A 154 -10.02 5.95 5.55
C ALA A 154 -9.68 7.01 4.50
N GLY A 155 -8.76 6.71 3.60
CA GLY A 155 -8.34 7.65 2.56
C GLY A 155 -7.29 7.07 1.64
N LEU A 156 -6.91 7.88 0.67
CA LEU A 156 -5.95 7.54 -0.37
C LEU A 156 -4.81 8.54 -0.39
N MET A 157 -3.63 8.05 -0.70
CA MET A 157 -2.54 8.82 -1.25
C MET A 157 -2.42 8.45 -2.71
N GLU A 158 -2.55 9.43 -3.58
CA GLU A 158 -2.45 9.23 -5.02
C GLU A 158 -1.06 9.58 -5.51
N ASN A 159 -0.58 8.82 -6.47
CA ASN A 159 0.66 9.09 -7.16
C ASN A 159 0.38 9.22 -8.66
N HIS A 160 0.85 10.32 -9.25
CA HIS A 160 0.86 10.54 -10.68
C HIS A 160 2.03 11.45 -11.04
N HIS A 161 2.78 11.10 -12.07
CA HIS A 161 4.00 11.80 -12.44
C HIS A 161 3.78 13.06 -13.27
N TYR A 162 2.62 13.19 -13.87
CA TYR A 162 2.32 14.29 -14.78
C TYR A 162 1.29 15.18 -14.14
N GLY A 163 1.66 16.17 -13.39
CA GLY A 163 0.81 17.22 -12.82
C GLY A 163 -0.65 17.24 -13.32
N TRP A 164 -1.46 16.38 -12.80
CA TRP A 164 -2.88 16.37 -13.09
C TRP A 164 -3.50 17.64 -12.51
N HIS A 165 -4.06 18.45 -13.38
CA HIS A 165 -4.96 19.48 -12.96
C HIS A 165 -6.39 18.95 -13.18
N PRO A 166 -7.21 18.88 -12.13
CA PRO A 166 -8.61 18.51 -12.26
C PRO A 166 -9.38 19.43 -13.19
#